data_2fc8e76fb6ab068d32d0f6839fce3c0a
#
_entry.id   2fc8e76fb6ab068d32d0f6839fce3c0a
#
_cell.length_a   1.000
_cell.length_b   1.000
_cell.length_c   1.000
_cell.angle_alpha   90.00
_cell.angle_beta   90.00
_cell.angle_gamma   90.00
#
_symmetry.space_group_name_H-M   'P 1'
#
loop_
_entity.id
_entity.type
_entity.pdbx_description
1 polymer ?
#
loop_
_entity_poly.entity_id
_entity_poly.type
_entity_poly.pdbx_seq_one_letter_code
_entity_poly.pdbx_strand_id
1 'polypeptide(L)'
;MKIEEIKMIYIDEMIGQEVEMDEFSQMEATEEIAMKIEEKTLDMMEKDLEFMERYPNPTYAVLRLSYLVGSEDMENWKKLQEMYEEKTLLNHLKEIQNQAVDFIKREKVKMMKAQGLTEKMKRENPEEYQGQMNNLMATVKRMAIKEYVEA
;
A
#
# COMPACT_ATOMS: atom_id res chain seq x y z
N MET A 1 12.29 16.13 -1.41
CA MET A 1 11.97 16.95 -2.61
C MET A 1 10.52 17.38 -2.58
N LYS A 2 10.24 18.64 -2.86
CA LYS A 2 8.86 19.12 -3.01
C LYS A 2 8.39 18.89 -4.44
N ILE A 3 7.09 18.93 -4.67
CA ILE A 3 6.52 18.69 -6.01
C ILE A 3 7.14 19.63 -7.06
N GLU A 4 7.31 20.89 -6.73
CA GLU A 4 7.94 21.87 -7.62
C GLU A 4 9.39 21.50 -7.95
N GLU A 5 10.14 21.08 -6.95
CA GLU A 5 11.54 20.65 -7.13
C GLU A 5 11.65 19.41 -7.99
N ILE A 6 10.74 18.45 -7.82
CA ILE A 6 10.69 17.25 -8.65
C ILE A 6 10.39 17.61 -10.10
N LYS A 7 9.45 18.50 -10.33
CA LYS A 7 9.09 18.96 -11.67
C LYS A 7 10.27 19.66 -12.36
N MET A 8 10.98 20.51 -11.63
CA MET A 8 12.16 21.21 -12.17
C MET A 8 13.28 20.24 -12.51
N ILE A 9 13.59 19.29 -11.64
CA ILE A 9 14.58 18.24 -11.90
C ILE A 9 14.20 17.43 -13.13
N TYR A 10 12.92 17.05 -13.24
CA TYR A 10 12.43 16.30 -14.39
C TYR A 10 12.62 17.09 -15.70
N ILE A 11 12.30 18.38 -15.69
CA ILE A 11 12.47 19.25 -16.85
C ILE A 11 13.94 19.34 -17.25
N ASP A 12 14.83 19.57 -16.28
CA ASP A 12 16.27 19.66 -16.51
C ASP A 12 16.86 18.36 -17.09
N GLU A 13 16.49 17.22 -16.56
CA GLU A 13 16.96 15.92 -17.03
C GLU A 13 16.46 15.60 -18.45
N MET A 14 15.21 15.96 -18.75
CA MET A 14 14.59 15.63 -20.03
C MET A 14 14.93 16.61 -21.15
N ILE A 15 15.04 17.90 -20.84
CA ILE A 15 15.13 18.96 -21.84
C ILE A 15 16.47 19.69 -21.76
N GLY A 16 17.17 19.62 -20.62
CA GLY A 16 18.43 20.31 -20.38
C GLY A 16 18.28 21.81 -20.20
N GLN A 17 17.07 22.31 -19.99
CA GLN A 17 16.77 23.71 -19.75
C GLN A 17 15.44 23.88 -19.03
N GLU A 18 15.29 24.97 -18.29
CA GLU A 18 14.03 25.33 -17.68
C GLU A 18 13.04 25.75 -18.76
N VAL A 19 11.91 25.06 -18.83
CA VAL A 19 10.81 25.37 -19.75
C VAL A 19 9.51 25.35 -18.96
N GLU A 20 8.67 26.34 -19.17
CA GLU A 20 7.30 26.31 -18.66
C GLU A 20 6.55 25.19 -19.35
N MET A 21 6.04 24.24 -18.55
CA MET A 21 5.20 23.17 -19.03
C MET A 21 3.75 23.52 -18.79
N ASP A 22 2.88 23.13 -19.72
CA ASP A 22 1.45 23.24 -19.50
C ASP A 22 1.01 22.25 -18.40
N GLU A 23 -0.21 22.40 -17.94
CA GLU A 23 -0.77 21.61 -16.84
C GLU A 23 -0.76 20.10 -17.18
N PHE A 24 -1.06 19.74 -18.42
CA PHE A 24 -1.06 18.34 -18.86
C PHE A 24 0.35 17.73 -18.84
N SER A 25 1.34 18.45 -19.36
CA SER A 25 2.74 17.98 -19.34
C SER A 25 3.29 17.86 -17.93
N GLN A 26 2.89 18.76 -17.01
CA GLN A 26 3.25 18.67 -15.60
C GLN A 26 2.64 17.43 -14.94
N MET A 27 1.40 17.09 -15.27
CA MET A 27 0.74 15.88 -14.78
C MET A 27 1.48 14.63 -15.25
N GLU A 28 1.84 14.55 -16.53
CA GLU A 28 2.61 13.42 -17.07
C GLU A 28 3.96 13.28 -16.38
N ALA A 29 4.68 14.38 -16.18
CA ALA A 29 5.96 14.38 -15.48
C ALA A 29 5.82 13.88 -14.05
N THR A 30 4.78 14.31 -13.35
CA THR A 30 4.48 13.89 -11.97
C THR A 30 4.19 12.39 -11.91
N GLU A 31 3.40 11.87 -12.84
CA GLU A 31 3.08 10.44 -12.94
C GLU A 31 4.33 9.59 -13.19
N GLU A 32 5.21 10.03 -14.09
CA GLU A 32 6.47 9.32 -14.35
C GLU A 32 7.37 9.28 -13.12
N ILE A 33 7.46 10.37 -12.38
CA ILE A 33 8.25 10.43 -11.14
C ILE A 33 7.66 9.49 -10.10
N ALA A 34 6.33 9.49 -9.95
CA ALA A 34 5.63 8.59 -9.03
C ALA A 34 5.89 7.12 -9.38
N MET A 35 5.88 6.77 -10.66
CA MET A 35 6.18 5.41 -11.12
C MET A 35 7.62 5.02 -10.83
N LYS A 36 8.57 5.93 -10.99
CA LYS A 36 9.98 5.68 -10.65
C LYS A 36 10.16 5.47 -9.14
N ILE A 37 9.48 6.24 -8.32
CA ILE A 37 9.49 6.06 -6.86
C ILE A 37 8.93 4.69 -6.51
N GLU A 38 7.81 4.29 -7.12
CA GLU A 38 7.20 2.98 -6.92
C GLU A 38 8.18 1.85 -7.29
N GLU A 39 8.78 1.91 -8.46
CA GLU A 39 9.73 0.91 -8.94
C GLU A 39 10.94 0.75 -8.02
N LYS A 40 11.55 1.88 -7.63
CA LYS A 40 12.69 1.86 -6.71
C LYS A 40 12.33 1.35 -5.34
N THR A 41 11.15 1.70 -4.83
CA THR A 41 10.69 1.27 -3.52
C THR A 41 10.39 -0.22 -3.50
N LEU A 42 9.76 -0.75 -4.55
CA LEU A 42 9.53 -2.19 -4.70
C LEU A 42 10.85 -2.97 -4.75
N ASP A 43 11.85 -2.44 -5.47
CA ASP A 43 13.17 -3.05 -5.52
C ASP A 43 13.83 -3.08 -4.15
N MET A 44 13.76 -1.99 -3.40
CA MET A 44 14.29 -1.91 -2.04
C MET A 44 13.57 -2.89 -1.10
N MET A 45 12.25 -3.03 -1.26
CA MET A 45 11.45 -3.98 -0.48
C MET A 45 11.87 -5.42 -0.76
N GLU A 46 12.05 -5.78 -2.01
CA GLU A 46 12.48 -7.12 -2.42
C GLU A 46 13.87 -7.48 -1.86
N LYS A 47 14.74 -6.49 -1.72
CA LYS A 47 16.08 -6.66 -1.16
C LYS A 47 16.13 -6.68 0.36
N ASP A 48 15.05 -6.33 1.03
CA ASP A 48 14.94 -6.44 2.49
C ASP A 48 14.60 -7.88 2.85
N LEU A 49 15.63 -8.68 3.04
CA LEU A 49 15.50 -10.13 3.23
C LEU A 49 14.72 -10.50 4.48
N GLU A 50 14.94 -9.79 5.58
CA GLU A 50 14.22 -10.02 6.83
C GLU A 50 12.72 -9.78 6.67
N PHE A 51 12.35 -8.69 6.03
CA PHE A 51 10.96 -8.36 5.76
C PHE A 51 10.30 -9.38 4.81
N MET A 52 10.99 -9.74 3.72
CA MET A 52 10.47 -10.70 2.74
C MET A 52 10.37 -12.12 3.30
N GLU A 53 11.25 -12.50 4.23
CA GLU A 53 11.15 -13.77 4.94
C GLU A 53 9.89 -13.82 5.81
N ARG A 54 9.61 -12.71 6.51
CA ARG A 54 8.42 -12.60 7.35
C ARG A 54 7.13 -12.48 6.53
N TYR A 55 7.18 -11.75 5.42
CA TYR A 55 6.04 -11.51 4.54
C TYR A 55 6.42 -11.80 3.09
N PRO A 56 6.41 -13.06 2.65
CA PRO A 56 6.74 -13.40 1.26
C PRO A 56 5.81 -12.73 0.25
N ASN A 57 4.57 -12.46 0.64
CA ASN A 57 3.59 -11.72 -0.17
C ASN A 57 3.10 -10.50 0.62
N PRO A 58 3.85 -9.39 0.60
CA PRO A 58 3.49 -8.20 1.40
C PRO A 58 2.38 -7.39 0.75
N THR A 59 1.20 -7.98 0.66
CA THR A 59 0.03 -7.44 -0.05
C THR A 59 -0.33 -6.03 0.39
N TYR A 60 -0.38 -5.78 1.70
CA TYR A 60 -0.85 -4.48 2.21
C TYR A 60 0.19 -3.39 2.04
N ALA A 61 1.48 -3.72 2.13
CA ALA A 61 2.56 -2.79 1.83
C ALA A 61 2.49 -2.35 0.36
N VAL A 62 2.34 -3.30 -0.56
CA VAL A 62 2.23 -3.03 -2.00
C VAL A 62 0.97 -2.22 -2.31
N LEU A 63 -0.16 -2.58 -1.71
CA LEU A 63 -1.41 -1.82 -1.89
C LEU A 63 -1.29 -0.38 -1.39
N ARG A 64 -0.64 -0.18 -0.25
CA ARG A 64 -0.42 1.17 0.28
C ARG A 64 0.44 2.00 -0.66
N LEU A 65 1.52 1.43 -1.16
CA LEU A 65 2.38 2.11 -2.14
C LEU A 65 1.60 2.48 -3.39
N SER A 66 0.84 1.55 -3.94
CA SER A 66 0.00 1.78 -5.11
C SER A 66 -1.06 2.86 -4.86
N TYR A 67 -1.65 2.87 -3.68
CA TYR A 67 -2.62 3.88 -3.27
C TYR A 67 -2.00 5.29 -3.25
N LEU A 68 -0.82 5.43 -2.65
CA LEU A 68 -0.12 6.71 -2.58
C LEU A 68 0.32 7.19 -3.96
N VAL A 69 0.81 6.28 -4.80
CA VAL A 69 1.27 6.58 -6.16
C VAL A 69 0.10 6.93 -7.08
N GLY A 70 -0.99 6.17 -7.00
CA GLY A 70 -2.14 6.32 -7.89
C GLY A 70 -3.18 7.33 -7.45
N SER A 71 -3.01 7.97 -6.30
CA SER A 71 -3.98 8.92 -5.77
C SER A 71 -3.90 10.25 -6.51
N GLU A 72 -5.06 10.83 -6.83
CA GLU A 72 -5.17 12.18 -7.36
C GLU A 72 -5.09 13.24 -6.25
N ASP A 73 -5.18 12.82 -4.99
CA ASP A 73 -5.11 13.69 -3.83
C ASP A 73 -3.69 14.20 -3.62
N MET A 74 -3.53 15.52 -3.66
CA MET A 74 -2.24 16.18 -3.46
C MET A 74 -1.62 15.87 -2.10
N GLU A 75 -2.43 15.63 -1.07
CA GLU A 75 -1.92 15.27 0.25
C GLU A 75 -1.22 13.92 0.22
N ASN A 76 -1.75 12.95 -0.52
CA ASN A 76 -1.12 11.64 -0.69
C ASN A 76 0.18 11.75 -1.49
N TRP A 77 0.19 12.59 -2.51
CA TRP A 77 1.40 12.86 -3.29
C TRP A 77 2.49 13.48 -2.40
N LYS A 78 2.12 14.45 -1.56
CA LYS A 78 3.06 15.06 -0.61
C LYS A 78 3.62 14.05 0.38
N LYS A 79 2.76 13.18 0.92
CA LYS A 79 3.19 12.11 1.84
C LYS A 79 4.20 11.19 1.17
N LEU A 80 3.90 10.73 -0.05
CA LEU A 80 4.79 9.86 -0.81
C LEU A 80 6.15 10.52 -1.01
N GLN A 81 6.14 11.74 -1.48
CA GLN A 81 7.34 12.51 -1.76
C GLN A 81 8.19 12.74 -0.51
N GLU A 82 7.58 13.19 0.58
CA GLU A 82 8.27 13.46 1.84
C GLU A 82 8.91 12.19 2.41
N MET A 83 8.17 11.10 2.44
CA MET A 83 8.67 9.83 2.96
C MET A 83 9.79 9.26 2.08
N TYR A 84 9.70 9.41 0.77
CA TYR A 84 10.76 8.98 -0.14
C TYR A 84 12.03 9.79 0.07
N GLU A 85 11.92 11.10 0.18
CA GLU A 85 13.03 12.01 0.40
C GLU A 85 13.72 11.78 1.75
N GLU A 86 12.94 11.58 2.79
CA GLU A 86 13.42 11.31 4.15
C GLU A 86 13.90 9.87 4.33
N LYS A 87 13.75 9.03 3.32
CA LYS A 87 14.10 7.60 3.34
C LYS A 87 13.29 6.80 4.37
N THR A 88 12.06 7.23 4.64
CA THR A 88 11.14 6.59 5.59
C THR A 88 10.02 5.81 4.90
N LEU A 89 9.94 5.88 3.58
CA LEU A 89 8.84 5.25 2.82
C LEU A 89 8.81 3.72 3.03
N LEU A 90 9.94 3.06 2.89
CA LEU A 90 10.00 1.60 3.08
C LEU A 90 9.56 1.20 4.49
N ASN A 91 10.04 1.90 5.51
CA ASN A 91 9.64 1.63 6.90
C ASN A 91 8.14 1.86 7.11
N HIS A 92 7.57 2.89 6.51
CA HIS A 92 6.13 3.15 6.55
C HIS A 92 5.34 1.97 5.95
N LEU A 93 5.77 1.47 4.79
CA LEU A 93 5.11 0.34 4.12
C LEU A 93 5.21 -0.95 4.94
N LYS A 94 6.36 -1.20 5.55
CA LYS A 94 6.57 -2.33 6.45
C LYS A 94 5.64 -2.26 7.66
N GLU A 95 5.48 -1.08 8.23
CA GLU A 95 4.58 -0.83 9.35
C GLU A 95 3.12 -1.07 8.96
N ILE A 96 2.69 -0.58 7.80
CA ILE A 96 1.34 -0.81 7.27
C ILE A 96 1.08 -2.31 7.11
N GLN A 97 2.04 -3.05 6.57
CA GLN A 97 1.92 -4.51 6.43
C GLN A 97 1.71 -5.19 7.78
N ASN A 98 2.53 -4.84 8.78
CA ASN A 98 2.41 -5.38 10.13
C ASN A 98 1.05 -5.07 10.77
N GLN A 99 0.63 -3.81 10.70
CA GLN A 99 -0.63 -3.35 11.29
C GLN A 99 -1.84 -4.02 10.66
N ALA A 100 -1.85 -4.12 9.32
CA ALA A 100 -2.95 -4.75 8.59
C ALA A 100 -3.07 -6.24 8.92
N VAL A 101 -1.95 -6.96 8.95
CA VAL A 101 -1.92 -8.39 9.29
C VAL A 101 -2.38 -8.62 10.72
N ASP A 102 -1.90 -7.84 11.68
CA ASP A 102 -2.30 -7.96 13.09
C ASP A 102 -3.79 -7.65 13.27
N PHE A 103 -4.29 -6.63 12.60
CA PHE A 103 -5.71 -6.29 12.59
C PHE A 103 -6.56 -7.46 12.07
N ILE A 104 -6.18 -8.06 10.96
CA ILE A 104 -6.90 -9.19 10.36
C ILE A 104 -6.93 -10.37 11.33
N LYS A 105 -5.81 -10.69 11.97
CA LYS A 105 -5.75 -11.78 12.94
C LYS A 105 -6.70 -11.55 14.12
N ARG A 106 -6.70 -10.36 14.68
CA ARG A 106 -7.54 -10.01 15.83
C ARG A 106 -9.03 -10.02 15.46
N GLU A 107 -9.38 -9.34 14.38
CA GLU A 107 -10.77 -9.21 13.95
C GLU A 107 -11.34 -10.55 13.48
N LYS A 108 -10.53 -11.37 12.82
CA LYS A 108 -10.91 -12.74 12.44
C LYS A 108 -11.41 -13.54 13.64
N VAL A 109 -10.63 -13.54 14.72
CA VAL A 109 -11.01 -14.27 15.95
C VAL A 109 -12.31 -13.76 16.54
N LYS A 110 -12.47 -12.44 16.64
CA LYS A 110 -13.68 -11.82 17.15
C LYS A 110 -14.91 -12.18 16.32
N MET A 111 -14.79 -12.08 15.00
CA MET A 111 -15.91 -12.35 14.10
C MET A 111 -16.26 -13.83 14.05
N MET A 112 -15.27 -14.71 14.12
CA MET A 112 -15.52 -16.15 14.22
C MET A 112 -16.34 -16.49 15.47
N LYS A 113 -15.98 -15.92 16.61
CA LYS A 113 -16.74 -16.10 17.85
C LYS A 113 -18.16 -15.56 17.73
N ALA A 114 -18.31 -14.37 17.17
CA ALA A 114 -19.61 -13.73 17.01
C ALA A 114 -20.54 -14.54 16.07
N GLN A 115 -19.98 -15.20 15.07
CA GLN A 115 -20.75 -15.98 14.09
C GLN A 115 -20.84 -17.47 14.42
N GLY A 116 -20.24 -17.90 15.53
CA GLY A 116 -20.27 -19.30 15.93
C GLY A 116 -19.47 -20.23 15.03
N LEU A 117 -18.41 -19.72 14.40
CA LEU A 117 -17.54 -20.51 13.52
C LEU A 117 -16.51 -21.29 14.36
N THR A 118 -16.87 -22.50 14.72
CA THR A 118 -16.09 -23.38 15.60
C THR A 118 -15.56 -24.60 14.86
N GLU A 119 -14.62 -25.30 15.49
CA GLU A 119 -14.14 -26.58 14.98
C GLU A 119 -15.26 -27.61 14.84
N LYS A 120 -16.23 -27.56 15.77
CA LYS A 120 -17.42 -28.42 15.69
C LYS A 120 -18.23 -28.16 14.43
N MET A 121 -18.51 -26.89 14.11
CA MET A 121 -19.20 -26.50 12.89
C MET A 121 -18.43 -26.94 11.65
N LYS A 122 -17.11 -26.77 11.65
CA LYS A 122 -16.25 -27.19 10.55
C LYS A 122 -16.37 -28.68 10.25
N ARG A 123 -16.51 -29.51 11.29
CA ARG A 123 -16.68 -30.96 11.16
C ARG A 123 -18.09 -31.36 10.73
N GLU A 124 -19.10 -30.72 11.29
CA GLU A 124 -20.51 -31.07 11.05
C GLU A 124 -21.07 -30.46 9.76
N ASN A 125 -20.68 -29.24 9.44
CA ASN A 125 -21.17 -28.50 8.26
C ASN A 125 -20.02 -27.84 7.52
N PRO A 126 -19.12 -28.58 6.87
CA PRO A 126 -17.90 -28.04 6.28
C PRO A 126 -18.18 -27.03 5.15
N GLU A 127 -19.22 -27.22 4.36
CA GLU A 127 -19.54 -26.30 3.26
C GLU A 127 -20.03 -24.96 3.79
N GLU A 128 -20.93 -24.97 4.76
CA GLU A 128 -21.45 -23.77 5.40
C GLU A 128 -20.34 -23.02 6.14
N TYR A 129 -19.50 -23.74 6.88
CA TYR A 129 -18.34 -23.17 7.57
C TYR A 129 -17.42 -22.47 6.56
N GLN A 130 -17.07 -23.15 5.45
CA GLN A 130 -16.19 -22.56 4.45
C GLN A 130 -16.80 -21.33 3.79
N GLY A 131 -18.09 -21.35 3.47
CA GLY A 131 -18.78 -20.20 2.89
C GLY A 131 -18.78 -18.99 3.83
N GLN A 132 -19.08 -19.22 5.10
CA GLN A 132 -19.05 -18.14 6.11
C GLN A 132 -17.65 -17.64 6.36
N MET A 133 -16.63 -18.51 6.39
CA MET A 133 -15.24 -18.10 6.54
C MET A 133 -14.78 -17.27 5.35
N ASN A 134 -15.15 -17.63 4.13
CA ASN A 134 -14.79 -16.87 2.93
C ASN A 134 -15.37 -15.45 3.00
N ASN A 135 -16.63 -15.31 3.40
CA ASN A 135 -17.30 -14.02 3.57
C ASN A 135 -16.65 -13.20 4.69
N LEU A 136 -16.35 -13.84 5.81
CA LEU A 136 -15.68 -13.21 6.95
C LEU A 136 -14.31 -12.68 6.55
N MET A 137 -13.50 -13.51 5.90
CA MET A 137 -12.16 -13.10 5.47
C MET A 137 -12.20 -11.96 4.44
N ALA A 138 -13.14 -12.00 3.51
CA ALA A 138 -13.33 -10.91 2.54
C ALA A 138 -13.68 -9.61 3.26
N THR A 139 -14.55 -9.67 4.26
CA THR A 139 -14.97 -8.51 5.05
C THR A 139 -13.80 -7.93 5.86
N VAL A 140 -13.07 -8.77 6.58
CA VAL A 140 -11.93 -8.34 7.41
C VAL A 140 -10.83 -7.73 6.57
N LYS A 141 -10.51 -8.34 5.42
CA LYS A 141 -9.51 -7.80 4.49
C LYS A 141 -9.91 -6.43 3.95
N ARG A 142 -11.18 -6.26 3.61
CA ARG A 142 -11.72 -4.97 3.15
C ARG A 142 -11.60 -3.90 4.23
N MET A 143 -11.91 -4.26 5.47
CA MET A 143 -11.78 -3.36 6.62
C MET A 143 -10.32 -2.95 6.83
N ALA A 144 -9.38 -3.89 6.72
CA ALA A 144 -7.95 -3.61 6.84
C ALA A 144 -7.45 -2.66 5.75
N ILE A 145 -7.89 -2.86 4.52
CA ILE A 145 -7.54 -1.99 3.40
C ILE A 145 -8.03 -0.57 3.67
N LYS A 146 -9.27 -0.43 4.08
CA LYS A 146 -9.86 0.87 4.35
C LYS A 146 -9.17 1.61 5.50
N GLU A 147 -8.82 0.90 6.57
CA GLU A 147 -8.25 1.51 7.78
C GLU A 147 -6.76 1.82 7.65
N TYR A 148 -5.98 0.97 6.97
CA TYR A 148 -4.52 1.09 6.92
C TYR A 148 -3.98 1.47 5.55
N VAL A 149 -4.54 0.94 4.48
CA VAL A 149 -4.06 1.20 3.11
C VAL A 149 -4.54 2.56 2.60
N GLU A 150 -5.80 2.89 2.82
CA GLU A 150 -6.45 4.09 2.30
C GLU A 150 -6.59 5.22 3.34
N ALA A 151 -5.94 5.07 4.46
CA ALA A 151 -6.00 6.07 5.53
C ALA A 151 -5.27 7.37 5.20
#